data_ca6c3b49e7c957a72c6ef8acb40dda1a
#
_entry.id   ca6c3b49e7c957a72c6ef8acb40dda1a
#
_cell.length_a   1.000
_cell.length_b   1.000
_cell.length_c   1.000
_cell.angle_alpha   90.00
_cell.angle_beta   90.00
_cell.angle_gamma   90.00
#
_symmetry.space_group_name_H-M   'P 1'
#
loop_
_entity.id
_entity.type
_entity.pdbx_description
1 polymer ?
#
loop_
_entity_poly.entity_id
_entity_poly.type
_entity_poly.pdbx_seq_one_letter_code
_entity_poly.pdbx_strand_id
1 'polypeptide(L)'
;NTQVQGGNPPDISIFPQPGKLADFARAGNVVALSDAAAAAAQENWDESWNAFGTVDGTQYGVPVKADLKSLVWYQPAAFEAAGYEVPETFDEFTALVDQMTADGGPKALCVGIESGQATGWTFTDWVEDMVLRQHGADVYDQWVNHDIPFNDPQIVESMQTVLDLWADENVYSSG
;
A
#
# COMPACT_ATOMS: atom_id res chain seq x y z
N ASN A 1 -4.05 14.99 14.24
CA ASN A 1 -5.41 15.42 14.61
C ASN A 1 -5.40 16.23 15.92
N THR A 2 -4.89 15.69 17.02
CA THR A 2 -4.98 16.31 18.36
C THR A 2 -4.37 17.71 18.41
N GLN A 3 -3.21 17.94 17.80
CA GLN A 3 -2.54 19.23 17.76
C GLN A 3 -3.36 20.28 16.98
N VAL A 4 -3.92 19.89 15.84
CA VAL A 4 -4.77 20.76 15.01
C VAL A 4 -6.05 21.12 15.76
N GLN A 5 -6.72 20.13 16.36
CA GLN A 5 -7.92 20.36 17.18
C GLN A 5 -7.65 21.19 18.44
N GLY A 6 -6.44 21.07 19.00
CA GLY A 6 -5.98 21.85 20.14
C GLY A 6 -5.52 23.27 19.79
N GLY A 7 -5.59 23.69 18.53
CA GLY A 7 -5.21 25.04 18.08
C GLY A 7 -3.69 25.28 18.03
N ASN A 8 -2.88 24.23 18.08
CA ASN A 8 -1.43 24.29 18.00
C ASN A 8 -0.89 23.33 16.90
N PRO A 9 -1.23 23.59 15.61
CA PRO A 9 -0.78 22.75 14.50
C PRO A 9 0.74 22.86 14.31
N PRO A 10 1.40 21.81 13.78
CA PRO A 10 2.79 21.91 13.35
C PRO A 10 2.91 22.77 12.08
N ASP A 11 4.08 23.37 11.86
CA ASP A 11 4.38 24.13 10.64
C ASP A 11 4.43 23.23 9.39
N ILE A 12 4.90 21.98 9.55
CA ILE A 12 5.01 20.99 8.49
C ILE A 12 4.48 19.65 9.01
N SER A 13 3.73 18.94 8.18
CA SER A 13 3.22 17.60 8.49
C SER A 13 3.42 16.66 7.31
N ILE A 14 3.75 15.40 7.60
CA ILE A 14 3.80 14.33 6.59
C ILE A 14 2.50 13.53 6.69
N PHE A 15 1.83 13.36 5.56
CA PHE A 15 0.62 12.56 5.43
C PHE A 15 0.95 11.29 4.66
N PRO A 16 0.78 10.10 5.26
CA PRO A 16 0.99 8.84 4.54
C PRO A 16 -0.15 8.51 3.56
N GLN A 17 -1.34 9.09 3.75
CA GLN A 17 -2.51 8.88 2.90
C GLN A 17 -2.98 10.20 2.27
N PRO A 18 -3.14 10.25 0.93
CA PRO A 18 -3.67 11.42 0.22
C PRO A 18 -5.08 11.84 0.68
N GLY A 19 -5.97 10.87 0.93
CA GLY A 19 -7.31 11.15 1.43
C GLY A 19 -7.31 11.89 2.76
N LYS A 20 -6.35 11.61 3.64
CA LYS A 20 -6.21 12.32 4.91
C LYS A 20 -5.76 13.77 4.70
N LEU A 21 -4.87 14.04 3.76
CA LEU A 21 -4.51 15.40 3.37
C LEU A 21 -5.75 16.14 2.84
N ALA A 22 -6.55 15.49 1.99
CA ALA A 22 -7.76 16.09 1.43
C ALA A 22 -8.76 16.51 2.53
N ASP A 23 -8.98 15.68 3.54
CA ASP A 23 -9.84 16.00 4.68
C ASP A 23 -9.36 17.28 5.40
N PHE A 24 -8.05 17.38 5.67
CA PHE A 24 -7.48 18.55 6.33
C PHE A 24 -7.52 19.79 5.46
N ALA A 25 -7.30 19.68 4.15
CA ALA A 25 -7.36 20.78 3.21
C ALA A 25 -8.79 21.33 3.10
N ARG A 26 -9.80 20.46 2.94
CA ARG A 26 -11.22 20.85 2.88
C ARG A 26 -11.72 21.45 4.19
N ALA A 27 -11.17 21.01 5.31
CA ALA A 27 -11.44 21.61 6.62
C ALA A 27 -10.70 22.93 6.88
N GLY A 28 -9.87 23.43 5.96
CA GLY A 28 -9.09 24.65 6.10
C GLY A 28 -7.93 24.57 7.11
N ASN A 29 -7.47 23.35 7.42
CA ASN A 29 -6.41 23.09 8.38
C ASN A 29 -5.02 22.96 7.75
N VAL A 30 -4.92 23.04 6.42
CA VAL A 30 -3.67 23.04 5.65
C VAL A 30 -3.70 24.24 4.71
N VAL A 31 -2.58 24.94 4.62
CA VAL A 31 -2.42 26.08 3.73
C VAL A 31 -2.01 25.58 2.34
N ALA A 32 -2.60 26.16 1.30
CA ALA A 32 -2.18 25.90 -0.08
C ALA A 32 -0.70 26.24 -0.28
N LEU A 33 -0.01 25.52 -1.13
CA LEU A 33 1.36 25.85 -1.50
C LEU A 33 1.41 27.22 -2.20
N SER A 34 2.48 27.95 -1.99
CA SER A 34 2.76 29.14 -2.80
C SER A 34 3.05 28.73 -4.27
N ASP A 35 2.84 29.66 -5.21
CA ASP A 35 3.12 29.42 -6.63
C ASP A 35 4.55 28.92 -6.86
N ALA A 36 5.53 29.46 -6.12
CA ALA A 36 6.92 29.02 -6.22
C ALA A 36 7.13 27.59 -5.71
N ALA A 37 6.46 27.18 -4.63
CA ALA A 37 6.55 25.83 -4.10
C ALA A 37 5.82 24.82 -5.00
N ALA A 38 4.66 25.19 -5.54
CA ALA A 38 3.93 24.37 -6.49
C ALA A 38 4.72 24.16 -7.80
N ALA A 39 5.33 25.23 -8.34
CA ALA A 39 6.18 25.14 -9.52
C ALA A 39 7.40 24.22 -9.29
N ALA A 40 8.06 24.32 -8.14
CA ALA A 40 9.17 23.45 -7.79
C ALA A 40 8.73 21.98 -7.63
N ALA A 41 7.54 21.71 -7.11
CA ALA A 41 6.98 20.38 -7.05
C ALA A 41 6.73 19.79 -8.46
N GLN A 42 6.16 20.59 -9.35
CA GLN A 42 5.89 20.20 -10.75
C GLN A 42 7.16 19.99 -11.58
N GLU A 43 8.25 20.70 -11.26
CA GLU A 43 9.55 20.49 -11.91
C GLU A 43 10.21 19.16 -11.51
N ASN A 44 9.97 18.67 -10.27
CA ASN A 44 10.67 17.52 -9.70
C ASN A 44 9.84 16.24 -9.67
N TRP A 45 8.52 16.32 -9.83
CA TRP A 45 7.60 15.19 -9.78
C TRP A 45 6.61 15.22 -10.94
N ASP A 46 6.35 14.08 -11.53
CA ASP A 46 5.31 13.94 -12.56
C ASP A 46 3.92 14.34 -12.04
N GLU A 47 3.04 14.69 -12.95
CA GLU A 47 1.67 15.12 -12.66
C GLU A 47 0.91 14.08 -11.81
N SER A 48 1.09 12.78 -12.10
CA SER A 48 0.49 11.67 -11.35
C SER A 48 0.87 11.65 -9.88
N TRP A 49 2.13 12.01 -9.56
CA TRP A 49 2.59 12.13 -8.18
C TRP A 49 2.08 13.40 -7.50
N ASN A 50 2.08 14.52 -8.22
CA ASN A 50 1.56 15.79 -7.71
C ASN A 50 0.06 15.74 -7.45
N ALA A 51 -0.69 14.88 -8.16
CA ALA A 51 -2.11 14.66 -7.94
C ALA A 51 -2.42 14.22 -6.50
N PHE A 52 -1.56 13.42 -5.85
CA PHE A 52 -1.72 13.03 -4.45
C PHE A 52 -1.66 14.19 -3.45
N GLY A 53 -1.04 15.30 -3.83
CA GLY A 53 -0.97 16.53 -3.04
C GLY A 53 -1.99 17.58 -3.45
N THR A 54 -2.84 17.30 -4.45
CA THR A 54 -3.80 18.24 -5.04
C THR A 54 -5.22 17.92 -4.58
N VAL A 55 -5.92 18.92 -4.07
CA VAL A 55 -7.30 18.79 -3.59
C VAL A 55 -8.15 19.86 -4.26
N ASP A 56 -9.21 19.45 -4.94
CA ASP A 56 -10.16 20.35 -5.61
C ASP A 56 -9.45 21.40 -6.52
N GLY A 57 -8.40 20.95 -7.24
CA GLY A 57 -7.61 21.76 -8.17
C GLY A 57 -6.54 22.65 -7.52
N THR A 58 -6.37 22.59 -6.21
CA THR A 58 -5.36 23.37 -5.47
C THR A 58 -4.33 22.44 -4.85
N GLN A 59 -3.04 22.74 -5.03
CA GLN A 59 -1.95 21.94 -4.47
C GLN A 59 -1.65 22.34 -3.02
N TYR A 60 -1.72 21.37 -2.11
CA TYR A 60 -1.48 21.50 -0.66
C TYR A 60 -0.26 20.74 -0.19
N GLY A 61 0.18 19.74 -0.94
CA GLY A 61 1.29 18.87 -0.56
C GLY A 61 2.28 18.65 -1.68
N VAL A 62 3.49 18.25 -1.29
CA VAL A 62 4.58 17.84 -2.20
C VAL A 62 4.95 16.41 -1.87
N PRO A 63 5.08 15.50 -2.86
CA PRO A 63 5.63 14.17 -2.60
C PRO A 63 7.04 14.27 -2.00
N VAL A 64 7.30 13.55 -0.92
CA VAL A 64 8.63 13.59 -0.25
C VAL A 64 9.51 12.42 -0.64
N LYS A 65 8.90 11.30 -1.06
CA LYS A 65 9.60 10.10 -1.54
C LYS A 65 8.64 9.19 -2.29
N ALA A 66 9.21 8.33 -3.11
CA ALA A 66 8.53 7.19 -3.71
C ALA A 66 9.12 5.91 -3.13
N ASP A 67 8.28 4.97 -2.75
CA ASP A 67 8.67 3.65 -2.29
C ASP A 67 8.21 2.60 -3.31
N LEU A 68 9.09 1.66 -3.63
CA LEU A 68 8.70 0.49 -4.40
C LEU A 68 8.06 -0.52 -3.44
N LYS A 69 6.85 -0.97 -3.77
CA LYS A 69 6.08 -1.96 -3.02
C LYS A 69 6.04 -3.29 -3.76
N SER A 70 5.35 -4.29 -3.20
CA SER A 70 5.13 -5.59 -3.84
C SER A 70 6.41 -6.37 -4.12
N LEU A 71 7.42 -6.22 -3.26
CA LEU A 71 8.65 -6.99 -3.33
C LEU A 71 8.61 -8.18 -2.38
N VAL A 72 8.91 -9.36 -2.92
CA VAL A 72 9.15 -10.58 -2.15
C VAL A 72 10.65 -10.81 -2.05
N TRP A 73 11.15 -10.83 -0.81
CA TRP A 73 12.57 -11.08 -0.52
C TRP A 73 12.78 -12.56 -0.26
N TYR A 74 13.84 -13.12 -0.82
CA TYR A 74 14.21 -14.53 -0.62
C TYR A 74 15.72 -14.67 -0.45
N GLN A 75 16.14 -15.84 0.04
CA GLN A 75 17.56 -16.19 0.19
C GLN A 75 17.99 -17.10 -0.97
N PRO A 76 18.76 -16.62 -1.96
CA PRO A 76 19.09 -17.41 -3.15
C PRO A 76 19.76 -18.76 -2.84
N ALA A 77 20.72 -18.77 -1.90
CA ALA A 77 21.40 -20.01 -1.51
C ALA A 77 20.49 -21.04 -0.87
N ALA A 78 19.47 -20.61 -0.11
CA ALA A 78 18.48 -21.53 0.48
C ALA A 78 17.54 -22.10 -0.60
N PHE A 79 17.13 -21.27 -1.55
CA PHE A 79 16.32 -21.70 -2.70
C PHE A 79 17.06 -22.73 -3.54
N GLU A 80 18.33 -22.45 -3.90
CA GLU A 80 19.16 -23.39 -4.65
C GLU A 80 19.34 -24.73 -3.92
N ALA A 81 19.61 -24.69 -2.60
CA ALA A 81 19.79 -25.89 -1.79
C ALA A 81 18.52 -26.73 -1.67
N ALA A 82 17.34 -26.09 -1.70
CA ALA A 82 16.03 -26.75 -1.65
C ALA A 82 15.51 -27.16 -3.04
N GLY A 83 16.14 -26.71 -4.11
CA GLY A 83 15.69 -26.93 -5.48
C GLY A 83 14.46 -26.11 -5.86
N TYR A 84 14.24 -24.96 -5.20
CA TYR A 84 13.17 -24.04 -5.52
C TYR A 84 13.58 -23.09 -6.65
N GLU A 85 12.65 -22.81 -7.54
CA GLU A 85 12.81 -21.81 -8.60
C GLU A 85 12.08 -20.51 -8.21
N VAL A 86 12.60 -19.37 -8.66
CA VAL A 86 11.95 -18.07 -8.45
C VAL A 86 10.73 -17.98 -9.38
N PRO A 87 9.51 -17.78 -8.84
CA PRO A 87 8.31 -17.74 -9.66
C PRO A 87 8.27 -16.46 -10.51
N GLU A 88 7.76 -16.58 -11.73
CA GLU A 88 7.56 -15.47 -12.68
C GLU A 88 6.09 -15.03 -12.74
N THR A 89 5.17 -15.87 -12.28
CA THR A 89 3.73 -15.62 -12.27
C THR A 89 3.16 -15.79 -10.85
N PHE A 90 1.95 -15.25 -10.62
CA PHE A 90 1.27 -15.42 -9.34
C PHE A 90 0.86 -16.88 -9.10
N ASP A 91 0.47 -17.60 -10.14
CA ASP A 91 0.15 -19.03 -10.04
C ASP A 91 1.38 -19.87 -9.65
N GLU A 92 2.54 -19.56 -10.21
CA GLU A 92 3.80 -20.18 -9.81
C GLU A 92 4.20 -19.82 -8.38
N PHE A 93 3.93 -18.58 -7.96
CA PHE A 93 4.18 -18.16 -6.60
C PHE A 93 3.31 -18.90 -5.58
N THR A 94 2.02 -19.05 -5.83
CA THR A 94 1.14 -19.82 -4.97
C THR A 94 1.51 -21.30 -4.95
N ALA A 95 1.83 -21.89 -6.11
CA ALA A 95 2.31 -23.28 -6.19
C ALA A 95 3.62 -23.49 -5.41
N LEU A 96 4.53 -22.52 -5.43
CA LEU A 96 5.75 -22.58 -4.61
C LEU A 96 5.44 -22.52 -3.11
N VAL A 97 4.51 -21.67 -2.69
CA VAL A 97 4.06 -21.60 -1.29
C VAL A 97 3.48 -22.94 -0.82
N ASP A 98 2.63 -23.55 -1.65
CA ASP A 98 2.05 -24.87 -1.38
C ASP A 98 3.13 -25.97 -1.28
N GLN A 99 4.11 -25.95 -2.21
CA GLN A 99 5.24 -26.86 -2.19
C GLN A 99 6.06 -26.71 -0.89
N MET A 100 6.45 -25.48 -0.54
CA MET A 100 7.22 -25.21 0.67
C MET A 100 6.48 -25.65 1.94
N THR A 101 5.17 -25.48 1.97
CA THR A 101 4.30 -25.93 3.07
C THR A 101 4.24 -27.45 3.13
N ALA A 102 4.11 -28.13 1.99
CA ALA A 102 4.08 -29.60 1.90
C ALA A 102 5.42 -30.25 2.27
N ASP A 103 6.54 -29.60 1.98
CA ASP A 103 7.89 -30.05 2.35
C ASP A 103 8.12 -30.06 3.87
N GLY A 104 7.24 -29.41 4.65
CA GLY A 104 7.24 -29.47 6.11
C GLY A 104 8.41 -28.72 6.78
N GLY A 105 9.05 -27.83 6.05
CA GLY A 105 10.10 -26.94 6.54
C GLY A 105 9.57 -25.73 7.32
N PRO A 106 10.33 -24.63 7.37
CA PRO A 106 9.84 -23.36 7.87
C PRO A 106 8.63 -22.89 7.04
N LYS A 107 7.76 -22.07 7.67
CA LYS A 107 6.64 -21.44 6.94
C LYS A 107 7.15 -20.74 5.68
N ALA A 108 6.40 -20.86 4.58
CA ALA A 108 6.78 -20.33 3.27
C ALA A 108 6.95 -18.80 3.28
N LEU A 109 6.08 -18.11 4.03
CA LEU A 109 6.04 -16.65 4.09
C LEU A 109 6.36 -16.11 5.48
N CYS A 110 7.05 -15.00 5.54
CA CYS A 110 7.24 -14.20 6.74
C CYS A 110 6.67 -12.81 6.48
N VAL A 111 5.58 -12.46 7.15
CA VAL A 111 4.87 -11.20 6.97
C VAL A 111 4.82 -10.45 8.28
N GLY A 112 5.49 -9.30 8.36
CA GLY A 112 5.43 -8.41 9.51
C GLY A 112 4.22 -7.48 9.40
N ILE A 113 3.31 -7.51 10.36
CA ILE A 113 2.10 -6.68 10.38
C ILE A 113 2.05 -5.71 11.55
N GLU A 114 2.86 -5.91 12.58
CA GLU A 114 2.89 -5.03 13.76
C GLU A 114 3.58 -3.70 13.43
N SER A 115 2.94 -2.59 13.74
CA SER A 115 3.45 -1.23 13.57
C SER A 115 2.74 -0.24 14.52
N GLY A 116 2.50 -0.64 15.77
CA GLY A 116 1.81 0.19 16.75
C GLY A 116 0.43 0.65 16.25
N GLN A 117 0.21 1.96 16.16
CA GLN A 117 -1.07 2.52 15.69
C GLN A 117 -1.33 2.28 14.19
N ALA A 118 -0.32 1.92 13.42
CA ALA A 118 -0.42 1.62 12.01
C ALA A 118 -0.41 0.11 11.72
N THR A 119 -0.55 -0.74 12.76
CA THR A 119 -0.64 -2.19 12.60
C THR A 119 -1.69 -2.57 11.55
N GLY A 120 -1.32 -3.48 10.66
CA GLY A 120 -2.18 -3.95 9.57
C GLY A 120 -1.96 -3.24 8.22
N TRP A 121 -1.15 -2.19 8.13
CA TRP A 121 -0.89 -1.50 6.86
C TRP A 121 -0.32 -2.44 5.78
N THR A 122 0.44 -3.46 6.18
CA THR A 122 0.97 -4.46 5.26
C THR A 122 -0.14 -5.22 4.53
N PHE A 123 -1.23 -5.55 5.24
CA PHE A 123 -2.39 -6.19 4.62
C PHE A 123 -3.05 -5.27 3.57
N THR A 124 -3.16 -3.98 3.86
CA THR A 124 -3.68 -3.00 2.91
C THR A 124 -2.84 -2.95 1.64
N ASP A 125 -1.51 -2.90 1.75
CA ASP A 125 -0.60 -2.90 0.60
C ASP A 125 -0.79 -4.16 -0.27
N TRP A 126 -0.97 -5.33 0.34
CA TRP A 126 -1.22 -6.58 -0.37
C TRP A 126 -2.57 -6.58 -1.09
N VAL A 127 -3.61 -6.09 -0.44
CA VAL A 127 -4.95 -6.00 -1.06
C VAL A 127 -4.94 -5.02 -2.22
N GLU A 128 -4.32 -3.85 -2.07
CA GLU A 128 -4.20 -2.87 -3.14
C GLU A 128 -3.46 -3.44 -4.35
N ASP A 129 -2.35 -4.15 -4.14
CA ASP A 129 -1.62 -4.83 -5.20
C ASP A 129 -2.47 -5.91 -5.90
N MET A 130 -3.23 -6.70 -5.14
CA MET A 130 -4.11 -7.71 -5.72
C MET A 130 -5.26 -7.09 -6.52
N VAL A 131 -5.87 -6.01 -6.07
CA VAL A 131 -6.90 -5.30 -6.83
C VAL A 131 -6.33 -4.81 -8.16
N LEU A 132 -5.15 -4.19 -8.15
CA LEU A 132 -4.49 -3.74 -9.37
C LEU A 132 -4.17 -4.89 -10.34
N ARG A 133 -3.71 -6.03 -9.85
CA ARG A 133 -3.36 -7.20 -10.66
C ARG A 133 -4.57 -7.93 -11.21
N GLN A 134 -5.60 -8.12 -10.40
CA GLN A 134 -6.77 -8.93 -10.76
C GLN A 134 -7.81 -8.14 -11.55
N HIS A 135 -7.98 -6.85 -11.23
CA HIS A 135 -9.08 -6.03 -11.74
C HIS A 135 -8.64 -4.76 -12.47
N GLY A 136 -7.35 -4.40 -12.39
CA GLY A 136 -6.77 -3.25 -13.09
C GLY A 136 -6.98 -1.91 -12.40
N ALA A 137 -6.36 -0.88 -12.98
CA ALA A 137 -6.34 0.47 -12.41
C ALA A 137 -7.73 1.11 -12.34
N ASP A 138 -8.60 0.87 -13.32
CA ASP A 138 -9.93 1.48 -13.36
C ASP A 138 -10.79 1.05 -12.15
N VAL A 139 -10.72 -0.22 -11.73
CA VAL A 139 -11.43 -0.72 -10.55
C VAL A 139 -10.79 -0.17 -9.27
N TYR A 140 -9.47 -0.10 -9.23
CA TYR A 140 -8.75 0.51 -8.13
C TYR A 140 -9.14 1.97 -7.93
N ASP A 141 -9.19 2.77 -9.00
CA ASP A 141 -9.58 4.17 -8.95
C ASP A 141 -11.05 4.36 -8.50
N GLN A 142 -11.96 3.52 -8.99
CA GLN A 142 -13.36 3.54 -8.55
C GLN A 142 -13.48 3.22 -7.06
N TRP A 143 -12.68 2.29 -6.56
CA TRP A 143 -12.66 1.93 -5.14
C TRP A 143 -12.11 3.08 -4.28
N VAL A 144 -10.97 3.66 -4.66
CA VAL A 144 -10.35 4.78 -3.96
C VAL A 144 -11.23 6.03 -3.95
N ASN A 145 -11.92 6.31 -5.05
CA ASN A 145 -12.84 7.44 -5.17
C ASN A 145 -14.24 7.17 -4.55
N HIS A 146 -14.46 5.93 -4.09
CA HIS A 146 -15.75 5.50 -3.54
C HIS A 146 -16.90 5.50 -4.56
N ASP A 147 -16.59 5.31 -5.83
CA ASP A 147 -17.55 5.11 -6.91
C ASP A 147 -18.17 3.70 -6.85
N ILE A 148 -17.44 2.75 -6.27
CA ILE A 148 -17.93 1.43 -5.87
C ILE A 148 -17.81 1.27 -4.34
N PRO A 149 -18.65 0.43 -3.71
CA PRO A 149 -18.60 0.22 -2.27
C PRO A 149 -17.30 -0.49 -1.86
N PHE A 150 -16.87 -0.28 -0.61
CA PHE A 150 -15.67 -0.93 -0.06
C PHE A 150 -15.73 -2.46 -0.13
N ASN A 151 -16.93 -3.03 -0.04
CA ASN A 151 -17.21 -4.46 -0.14
C ASN A 151 -17.75 -4.88 -1.52
N ASP A 152 -17.35 -4.18 -2.58
CA ASP A 152 -17.63 -4.63 -3.95
C ASP A 152 -17.10 -6.06 -4.15
N PRO A 153 -17.80 -6.93 -4.91
CA PRO A 153 -17.37 -8.30 -5.11
C PRO A 153 -15.93 -8.46 -5.61
N GLN A 154 -15.44 -7.57 -6.46
CA GLN A 154 -14.07 -7.58 -6.97
C GLN A 154 -13.05 -7.29 -5.86
N ILE A 155 -13.38 -6.35 -4.96
CA ILE A 155 -12.52 -6.04 -3.81
C ILE A 155 -12.52 -7.19 -2.80
N VAL A 156 -13.68 -7.79 -2.55
CA VAL A 156 -13.80 -8.97 -1.67
C VAL A 156 -13.00 -10.15 -2.22
N GLU A 157 -13.03 -10.39 -3.53
CA GLU A 157 -12.22 -11.43 -4.20
C GLU A 157 -10.72 -11.20 -3.96
N SER A 158 -10.23 -9.97 -4.15
CA SER A 158 -8.83 -9.64 -3.91
C SER A 158 -8.43 -9.81 -2.44
N MET A 159 -9.29 -9.39 -1.51
CA MET A 159 -9.07 -9.61 -0.08
C MET A 159 -9.00 -11.10 0.27
N GLN A 160 -9.90 -11.89 -0.30
CA GLN A 160 -9.93 -13.34 -0.08
C GLN A 160 -8.64 -14.01 -0.60
N THR A 161 -8.17 -13.60 -1.78
CA THR A 161 -6.90 -14.09 -2.33
C THR A 161 -5.73 -13.86 -1.36
N VAL A 162 -5.65 -12.68 -0.74
CA VAL A 162 -4.62 -12.38 0.26
C VAL A 162 -4.80 -13.23 1.53
N LEU A 163 -6.05 -13.38 2.00
CA LEU A 163 -6.33 -14.17 3.21
C LEU A 163 -6.01 -15.65 3.01
N ASP A 164 -6.31 -16.20 1.83
CA ASP A 164 -5.98 -17.60 1.50
C ASP A 164 -4.47 -17.81 1.45
N LEU A 165 -3.73 -16.85 0.86
CA LEU A 165 -2.27 -16.88 0.84
C LEU A 165 -1.67 -16.75 2.25
N TRP A 166 -2.29 -15.96 3.11
CA TRP A 166 -1.86 -15.73 4.49
C TRP A 166 -2.46 -16.72 5.50
N ALA A 167 -2.95 -17.87 5.04
CA ALA A 167 -3.41 -18.94 5.92
C ALA A 167 -2.31 -19.35 6.92
N ASP A 168 -2.72 -19.80 8.09
CA ASP A 168 -1.81 -20.14 9.21
C ASP A 168 -0.72 -21.14 8.83
N GLU A 169 -1.00 -22.05 7.90
CA GLU A 169 -0.03 -23.01 7.39
C GLU A 169 1.09 -22.36 6.58
N ASN A 170 0.83 -21.25 5.92
CA ASN A 170 1.75 -20.59 4.98
C ASN A 170 2.61 -19.53 5.64
N VAL A 171 2.09 -18.83 6.66
CA VAL A 171 2.70 -17.64 7.25
C VAL A 171 3.32 -17.93 8.60
N TYR A 172 4.57 -17.53 8.76
CA TYR A 172 5.19 -17.41 10.09
C TYR A 172 4.70 -16.14 10.75
N SER A 173 3.95 -16.26 11.83
CA SER A 173 3.58 -15.16 12.72
C SER A 173 4.36 -15.29 14.03
N SER A 174 5.29 -14.37 14.29
CA SER A 174 5.76 -14.14 15.66
C SER A 174 4.78 -13.18 16.32
N GLY A 175 3.97 -13.71 17.23
CA GLY A 175 3.08 -12.91 18.05
C GLY A 175 3.82 -12.00 19.01
#